data_75dcbb62f9f4f4f680949b83379a86de
#
_entry.id   75dcbb62f9f4f4f680949b83379a86de
#
_cell.length_a   1.000
_cell.length_b   1.000
_cell.length_c   1.000
_cell.angle_alpha   90.00
_cell.angle_beta   90.00
_cell.angle_gamma   90.00
#
_symmetry.space_group_name_H-M   'P 1'
#
loop_
_entity.id
_entity.type
_entity.pdbx_description
1 polymer ?
#
loop_
_entity_poly.entity_id
_entity_poly.type
_entity_poly.pdbx_seq_one_letter_code
_entity_poly.pdbx_strand_id
1 'polypeptide(L)'
;QNHFAPDNPYNGGIGYGDKQAPPIADLSNTSLALEAIYYSQKLAKDGKYGEQPDLDWNAATEFINRCQQNPAVNKEPWVSNDKSQLGGFVYRPGVSSARDKKSAAFDKAEPPKAYGSMTYAGMQSLIYANVDKNDPRVKLALKWLENSYSLDENPGMGVQGLYYYYQAMSKALSAMGIDTLTLENGRKVDWRDELANKLISIQ
;
A
#
# COMPACT_ATOMS: atom_id res chain seq x y z
N GLN A 1 -11.52 -9.50 8.97
CA GLN A 1 -10.35 -10.17 8.40
C GLN A 1 -10.75 -11.48 7.75
N ASN A 2 -10.18 -11.79 6.57
CA ASN A 2 -10.44 -13.05 5.88
C ASN A 2 -9.57 -14.15 6.49
N HIS A 3 -10.23 -15.20 6.98
CA HIS A 3 -9.60 -16.41 7.49
C HIS A 3 -9.81 -17.55 6.51
N PHE A 4 -9.03 -17.52 5.42
CA PHE A 4 -8.93 -18.62 4.48
C PHE A 4 -7.86 -19.63 4.92
N ALA A 5 -7.66 -20.69 4.16
CA ALA A 5 -6.50 -21.55 4.34
C ALA A 5 -5.20 -20.72 4.20
N PRO A 6 -4.13 -21.05 4.95
CA PRO A 6 -2.91 -20.24 4.97
C PRO A 6 -2.26 -20.03 3.60
N ASP A 7 -2.45 -20.97 2.66
CA ASP A 7 -1.98 -20.92 1.28
C ASP A 7 -2.87 -20.08 0.35
N ASN A 8 -4.06 -19.67 0.80
CA ASN A 8 -4.91 -18.78 0.02
C ASN A 8 -4.30 -17.37 -0.01
N PRO A 9 -4.06 -16.78 -1.20
CA PRO A 9 -3.40 -15.49 -1.32
C PRO A 9 -4.16 -14.33 -0.66
N TYR A 10 -5.46 -14.48 -0.41
CA TYR A 10 -6.30 -13.47 0.24
C TYR A 10 -6.41 -13.65 1.78
N ASN A 11 -5.78 -14.70 2.33
CA ASN A 11 -5.79 -14.91 3.77
C ASN A 11 -5.13 -13.73 4.51
N GLY A 12 -5.77 -13.26 5.56
CA GLY A 12 -5.31 -12.14 6.40
C GLY A 12 -5.70 -10.76 5.90
N GLY A 13 -6.12 -10.62 4.63
CA GLY A 13 -6.58 -9.34 4.10
C GLY A 13 -7.99 -8.98 4.54
N ILE A 14 -8.36 -7.72 4.35
CA ILE A 14 -9.68 -7.17 4.68
C ILE A 14 -10.29 -6.60 3.39
N GLY A 15 -11.56 -6.85 3.17
CA GLY A 15 -12.27 -6.39 1.99
C GLY A 15 -13.76 -6.25 2.24
N TYR A 16 -14.46 -5.74 1.24
CA TYR A 16 -15.93 -5.71 1.23
C TYR A 16 -16.47 -7.11 0.98
N GLY A 17 -17.45 -7.50 1.76
CA GLY A 17 -18.18 -8.74 1.56
C GLY A 17 -19.50 -8.68 2.29
N ASP A 18 -20.47 -9.43 1.78
CA ASP A 18 -21.71 -9.72 2.45
C ASP A 18 -21.84 -11.24 2.68
N LYS A 19 -22.96 -11.66 3.24
CA LYS A 19 -23.22 -13.08 3.51
C LYS A 19 -23.36 -13.94 2.25
N GLN A 20 -23.49 -13.32 1.07
CA GLN A 20 -23.79 -14.00 -0.20
C GLN A 20 -22.55 -14.11 -1.10
N ALA A 21 -21.56 -13.23 -0.92
CA ALA A 21 -20.30 -13.29 -1.67
C ALA A 21 -19.11 -13.28 -0.71
N PRO A 22 -18.14 -14.21 -0.86
CA PRO A 22 -16.95 -14.18 -0.02
C PRO A 22 -16.23 -12.84 -0.22
N PRO A 23 -15.82 -12.17 0.88
CA PRO A 23 -15.14 -10.89 0.79
C PRO A 23 -13.82 -11.05 0.03
N ILE A 24 -13.66 -10.29 -1.05
CA ILE A 24 -12.38 -10.22 -1.75
C ILE A 24 -11.55 -9.13 -1.07
N ALA A 25 -10.48 -9.54 -0.41
CA ALA A 25 -9.56 -8.63 0.24
C ALA A 25 -8.80 -7.79 -0.79
N ASP A 26 -8.57 -6.53 -0.46
CA ASP A 26 -7.69 -5.64 -1.20
C ASP A 26 -6.85 -4.76 -0.25
N LEU A 27 -5.76 -4.22 -0.78
CA LEU A 27 -4.79 -3.49 0.02
C LEU A 27 -5.35 -2.14 0.52
N SER A 28 -6.24 -1.50 -0.25
CA SER A 28 -6.85 -0.22 0.14
C SER A 28 -7.72 -0.39 1.39
N ASN A 29 -8.63 -1.37 1.38
CA ASN A 29 -9.47 -1.67 2.53
C ASN A 29 -8.66 -2.21 3.71
N THR A 30 -7.67 -3.07 3.44
CA THR A 30 -6.77 -3.59 4.48
C THR A 30 -6.02 -2.45 5.15
N SER A 31 -5.44 -1.52 4.39
CA SER A 31 -4.71 -0.36 4.94
C SER A 31 -5.58 0.50 5.87
N LEU A 32 -6.80 0.82 5.44
CA LEU A 32 -7.74 1.61 6.24
C LEU A 32 -8.15 0.88 7.53
N ALA A 33 -8.38 -0.43 7.45
CA ALA A 33 -8.73 -1.23 8.62
C ALA A 33 -7.57 -1.34 9.62
N LEU A 34 -6.34 -1.57 9.13
CA LEU A 34 -5.15 -1.62 9.98
C LEU A 34 -4.89 -0.27 10.66
N GLU A 35 -5.08 0.85 9.96
CA GLU A 35 -5.02 2.19 10.54
C GLU A 35 -6.00 2.33 11.70
N ALA A 36 -7.27 1.98 11.48
CA ALA A 36 -8.31 2.07 12.50
C ALA A 36 -8.00 1.19 13.72
N ILE A 37 -7.57 -0.05 13.51
CA ILE A 37 -7.22 -0.99 14.58
C ILE A 37 -6.00 -0.49 15.35
N TYR A 38 -4.95 -0.03 14.66
CA TYR A 38 -3.75 0.51 15.29
C TYR A 38 -4.07 1.67 16.25
N TYR A 39 -4.86 2.65 15.80
CA TYR A 39 -5.24 3.77 16.67
C TYR A 39 -6.20 3.36 17.78
N SER A 40 -7.14 2.45 17.51
CA SER A 40 -8.03 1.90 18.51
C SER A 40 -7.26 1.19 19.64
N GLN A 41 -6.29 0.34 19.30
CA GLN A 41 -5.43 -0.32 20.28
C GLN A 41 -4.58 0.66 21.10
N LYS A 42 -4.09 1.73 20.44
CA LYS A 42 -3.34 2.77 21.15
C LYS A 42 -4.20 3.49 22.17
N LEU A 43 -5.45 3.83 21.82
CA LEU A 43 -6.40 4.45 22.74
C LEU A 43 -6.84 3.49 23.87
N ALA A 44 -6.98 2.19 23.59
CA ALA A 44 -7.31 1.19 24.60
C ALA A 44 -6.22 1.02 25.66
N LYS A 45 -4.94 1.10 25.27
CA LYS A 45 -3.81 1.07 26.22
C LYS A 45 -3.81 2.24 27.21
N ASP A 46 -4.44 3.34 26.84
CA ASP A 46 -4.60 4.50 27.73
C ASP A 46 -5.77 4.33 28.71
N GLY A 47 -6.39 3.12 28.80
CA GLY A 47 -7.46 2.78 29.74
C GLY A 47 -8.83 3.41 29.43
N LYS A 48 -9.00 3.97 28.25
CA LYS A 48 -10.24 4.70 27.87
C LYS A 48 -11.31 3.83 27.22
N TYR A 49 -10.94 2.64 26.75
CA TYR A 49 -11.83 1.76 25.98
C TYR A 49 -11.64 0.30 26.42
N GLY A 50 -12.72 -0.50 26.31
CA GLY A 50 -12.70 -1.91 26.68
C GLY A 50 -11.84 -2.79 25.76
N GLU A 51 -11.96 -4.11 25.92
CA GLU A 51 -11.23 -5.08 25.09
C GLU A 51 -11.40 -4.80 23.59
N GLN A 52 -10.28 -4.80 22.89
CA GLN A 52 -10.25 -4.59 21.46
C GLN A 52 -10.30 -5.93 20.73
N PRO A 53 -10.96 -6.01 19.56
CA PRO A 53 -10.91 -7.20 18.72
C PRO A 53 -9.46 -7.57 18.41
N ASP A 54 -9.11 -8.83 18.58
CA ASP A 54 -7.82 -9.33 18.17
C ASP A 54 -7.75 -9.48 16.65
N LEU A 55 -6.59 -9.14 16.07
CA LEU A 55 -6.30 -9.28 14.67
C LEU A 55 -5.15 -10.28 14.52
N ASP A 56 -5.27 -11.22 13.59
CA ASP A 56 -4.12 -12.02 13.18
C ASP A 56 -3.16 -11.16 12.36
N TRP A 57 -2.23 -10.53 13.08
CA TRP A 57 -1.22 -9.63 12.51
C TRP A 57 -0.25 -10.37 11.58
N ASN A 58 0.01 -11.66 11.83
CA ASN A 58 0.87 -12.46 10.97
C ASN A 58 0.19 -12.69 9.63
N ALA A 59 -1.08 -13.12 9.63
CA ALA A 59 -1.85 -13.29 8.40
C ALA A 59 -2.01 -11.96 7.65
N ALA A 60 -2.25 -10.84 8.35
CA ALA A 60 -2.33 -9.52 7.73
C ALA A 60 -1.00 -9.13 7.07
N THR A 61 0.13 -9.36 7.74
CA THR A 61 1.46 -9.09 7.19
C THR A 61 1.76 -9.95 5.95
N GLU A 62 1.37 -11.23 5.97
CA GLU A 62 1.51 -12.11 4.81
C GLU A 62 0.66 -11.65 3.62
N PHE A 63 -0.57 -11.19 3.86
CA PHE A 63 -1.38 -10.59 2.80
C PHE A 63 -0.70 -9.35 2.19
N ILE A 64 -0.14 -8.46 3.03
CA ILE A 64 0.59 -7.27 2.57
C ILE A 64 1.81 -7.68 1.74
N ASN A 65 2.58 -8.69 2.19
CA ASN A 65 3.72 -9.22 1.47
C ASN A 65 3.33 -9.72 0.06
N ARG A 66 2.19 -10.41 -0.07
CA ARG A 66 1.67 -10.90 -1.37
C ARG A 66 1.23 -9.79 -2.31
N CYS A 67 1.02 -8.57 -1.81
CA CYS A 67 0.76 -7.39 -2.64
C CYS A 67 2.04 -6.65 -3.06
N GLN A 68 3.21 -6.94 -2.46
CA GLN A 68 4.46 -6.28 -2.81
C GLN A 68 5.17 -6.96 -3.98
N GLN A 69 5.66 -6.18 -4.93
CA GLN A 69 6.57 -6.64 -5.98
C GLN A 69 7.99 -6.79 -5.39
N ASN A 70 8.17 -7.85 -4.61
CA ASN A 70 9.40 -8.11 -3.87
C ASN A 70 9.69 -9.63 -3.81
N PRO A 71 10.53 -10.17 -4.69
CA PRO A 71 10.82 -11.61 -4.75
C PRO A 71 11.46 -12.18 -3.48
N ALA A 72 11.98 -11.35 -2.58
CA ALA A 72 12.55 -11.83 -1.32
C ALA A 72 11.47 -12.38 -0.37
N VAL A 73 10.28 -11.78 -0.35
CA VAL A 73 9.18 -12.12 0.57
C VAL A 73 7.94 -12.65 -0.15
N ASN A 74 7.70 -12.25 -1.39
CA ASN A 74 6.57 -12.69 -2.20
C ASN A 74 7.04 -13.72 -3.22
N LYS A 75 6.63 -14.98 -3.05
CA LYS A 75 7.03 -16.12 -3.92
C LYS A 75 5.97 -16.47 -4.95
N GLU A 76 4.94 -15.68 -5.04
CA GLU A 76 3.81 -15.93 -5.93
C GLU A 76 4.18 -15.72 -7.40
N PRO A 77 3.53 -16.43 -8.33
CA PRO A 77 3.91 -16.42 -9.75
C PRO A 77 3.68 -15.08 -10.46
N TRP A 78 2.93 -14.16 -9.83
CA TRP A 78 2.68 -12.82 -10.38
C TRP A 78 3.73 -11.77 -9.99
N VAL A 79 4.75 -12.12 -9.22
CA VAL A 79 5.81 -11.17 -8.85
C VAL A 79 6.66 -10.84 -10.07
N SER A 80 6.81 -9.54 -10.32
CA SER A 80 7.60 -9.05 -11.45
C SER A 80 9.10 -9.21 -11.21
N ASN A 81 9.82 -9.58 -12.28
CA ASN A 81 11.29 -9.53 -12.33
C ASN A 81 11.82 -8.16 -12.83
N ASP A 82 10.93 -7.27 -13.21
CA ASP A 82 11.28 -5.91 -13.63
C ASP A 82 11.74 -5.09 -12.42
N LYS A 83 12.98 -4.61 -12.46
CA LYS A 83 13.58 -3.80 -11.38
C LYS A 83 12.81 -2.50 -11.12
N SER A 84 12.13 -1.94 -12.12
CA SER A 84 11.30 -0.75 -11.96
C SER A 84 10.07 -1.00 -11.08
N GLN A 85 9.68 -2.26 -10.89
CA GLN A 85 8.56 -2.65 -10.05
C GLN A 85 8.96 -2.99 -8.62
N LEU A 86 10.27 -3.21 -8.39
CA LEU A 86 10.79 -3.72 -7.12
C LEU A 86 10.44 -2.78 -5.95
N GLY A 87 9.74 -3.32 -4.97
CA GLY A 87 9.29 -2.61 -3.77
C GLY A 87 7.90 -1.98 -3.88
N GLY A 88 7.39 -1.75 -5.10
CA GLY A 88 6.07 -1.22 -5.33
C GLY A 88 4.95 -2.20 -4.97
N PHE A 89 3.73 -1.70 -4.78
CA PHE A 89 2.58 -2.50 -4.38
C PHE A 89 1.48 -2.47 -5.42
N VAL A 90 0.73 -3.58 -5.48
CA VAL A 90 -0.45 -3.78 -6.33
C VAL A 90 -1.72 -3.78 -5.48
N TYR A 91 -2.89 -3.65 -6.13
CA TYR A 91 -4.18 -3.52 -5.46
C TYR A 91 -4.55 -4.73 -4.59
N ARG A 92 -4.29 -5.92 -5.09
CA ARG A 92 -4.50 -7.20 -4.38
C ARG A 92 -3.63 -8.28 -5.00
N PRO A 93 -3.43 -9.43 -4.35
CA PRO A 93 -2.62 -10.51 -4.88
C PRO A 93 -2.96 -10.85 -6.34
N GLY A 94 -1.99 -10.70 -7.22
CA GLY A 94 -2.12 -10.98 -8.65
C GLY A 94 -2.94 -9.97 -9.46
N VAL A 95 -3.40 -8.84 -8.87
CA VAL A 95 -4.25 -7.88 -9.57
C VAL A 95 -3.80 -6.44 -9.30
N SER A 96 -3.68 -5.66 -10.38
CA SER A 96 -3.40 -4.22 -10.33
C SER A 96 -4.47 -3.42 -11.06
N SER A 97 -4.68 -2.18 -10.60
CA SER A 97 -5.46 -1.18 -11.32
C SER A 97 -4.61 -0.41 -12.34
N ALA A 98 -3.28 -0.46 -12.22
CA ALA A 98 -2.34 0.10 -13.20
C ALA A 98 -2.31 -0.80 -14.44
N ARG A 99 -3.07 -0.42 -15.48
CA ARG A 99 -3.18 -1.15 -16.75
C ARG A 99 -2.90 -0.22 -17.92
N ASP A 100 -2.26 -0.74 -18.95
CA ASP A 100 -2.27 -0.06 -20.22
C ASP A 100 -3.70 -0.03 -20.77
N LYS A 101 -4.18 1.17 -21.12
CA LYS A 101 -5.57 1.43 -21.55
C LYS A 101 -6.03 0.59 -22.75
N LYS A 102 -5.13 -0.14 -23.41
CA LYS A 102 -5.41 -0.99 -24.57
C LYS A 102 -5.77 -2.45 -24.24
N SER A 103 -5.51 -2.90 -23.01
CA SER A 103 -5.83 -4.27 -22.59
C SER A 103 -7.11 -4.30 -21.77
N ALA A 104 -8.24 -4.51 -22.42
CA ALA A 104 -9.54 -4.75 -21.74
C ALA A 104 -9.63 -6.15 -21.13
N ALA A 105 -8.73 -7.06 -21.48
CA ALA A 105 -8.65 -8.43 -20.97
C ALA A 105 -7.49 -8.51 -19.95
N PHE A 106 -7.74 -9.26 -18.89
CA PHE A 106 -6.70 -9.67 -17.93
C PHE A 106 -5.75 -10.60 -18.69
N ASP A 107 -4.65 -10.07 -19.21
CA ASP A 107 -3.60 -10.89 -19.77
C ASP A 107 -2.81 -11.52 -18.63
N LYS A 108 -2.98 -12.83 -18.46
CA LYS A 108 -2.22 -13.62 -17.47
C LYS A 108 -0.71 -13.66 -17.76
N ALA A 109 -0.29 -13.16 -18.91
CA ALA A 109 1.11 -13.16 -19.36
C ALA A 109 1.92 -11.98 -18.79
N GLU A 110 1.28 -10.90 -18.31
CA GLU A 110 1.99 -9.76 -17.74
C GLU A 110 1.79 -9.65 -16.23
N PRO A 111 2.89 -9.58 -15.44
CA PRO A 111 2.80 -9.31 -14.02
C PRO A 111 2.05 -8.00 -13.73
N PRO A 112 1.23 -7.95 -12.67
CA PRO A 112 0.52 -6.73 -12.30
C PRO A 112 1.51 -5.62 -11.92
N LYS A 113 1.35 -4.44 -12.52
CA LYS A 113 2.22 -3.28 -12.28
C LYS A 113 1.88 -2.60 -10.96
N ALA A 114 2.91 -2.20 -10.21
CA ALA A 114 2.78 -1.37 -9.03
C ALA A 114 2.34 0.06 -9.38
N TYR A 115 1.75 0.76 -8.42
CA TYR A 115 1.36 2.16 -8.60
C TYR A 115 1.35 2.95 -7.29
N GLY A 116 1.42 4.28 -7.41
CA GLY A 116 1.73 5.20 -6.32
C GLY A 116 0.83 5.05 -5.10
N SER A 117 -0.49 5.18 -5.25
CA SER A 117 -1.40 5.13 -4.11
C SER A 117 -1.36 3.79 -3.36
N MET A 118 -1.21 2.65 -4.07
CA MET A 118 -1.07 1.36 -3.40
C MET A 118 0.30 1.16 -2.77
N THR A 119 1.34 1.75 -3.33
CA THR A 119 2.68 1.65 -2.71
C THR A 119 2.72 2.44 -1.39
N TYR A 120 2.10 3.62 -1.32
CA TYR A 120 1.94 4.32 -0.04
C TYR A 120 1.04 3.54 0.93
N ALA A 121 -0.09 2.99 0.48
CA ALA A 121 -0.98 2.19 1.32
C ALA A 121 -0.29 0.92 1.86
N GLY A 122 0.49 0.22 1.04
CA GLY A 122 1.26 -0.95 1.45
C GLY A 122 2.35 -0.63 2.46
N MET A 123 3.13 0.44 2.21
CA MET A 123 4.14 0.91 3.16
C MET A 123 3.52 1.30 4.51
N GLN A 124 2.41 2.05 4.49
CA GLN A 124 1.65 2.41 5.68
C GLN A 124 1.13 1.18 6.43
N SER A 125 0.61 0.20 5.71
CA SER A 125 0.10 -1.06 6.29
C SER A 125 1.19 -1.83 7.04
N LEU A 126 2.40 -1.89 6.49
CA LEU A 126 3.55 -2.50 7.18
C LEU A 126 3.84 -1.78 8.52
N ILE A 127 3.80 -0.45 8.53
CA ILE A 127 4.04 0.35 9.74
C ILE A 127 2.96 0.08 10.80
N TYR A 128 1.69 0.04 10.41
CA TYR A 128 0.60 -0.26 11.34
C TYR A 128 0.62 -1.71 11.84
N ALA A 129 1.18 -2.62 11.06
CA ALA A 129 1.48 -3.98 11.49
C ALA A 129 2.77 -4.09 12.35
N ASN A 130 3.28 -2.96 12.87
CA ASN A 130 4.49 -2.87 13.69
C ASN A 130 5.77 -3.39 13.02
N VAL A 131 5.84 -3.38 11.70
CA VAL A 131 7.08 -3.65 10.97
C VAL A 131 8.03 -2.48 11.16
N ASP A 132 9.30 -2.76 11.45
CA ASP A 132 10.32 -1.73 11.67
C ASP A 132 10.51 -0.86 10.41
N LYS A 133 10.69 0.44 10.60
CA LYS A 133 10.91 1.40 9.50
C LYS A 133 12.17 1.09 8.68
N ASN A 134 13.13 0.37 9.28
CA ASN A 134 14.35 -0.07 8.62
C ASN A 134 14.23 -1.44 7.94
N ASP A 135 13.08 -2.09 8.04
CA ASP A 135 12.82 -3.36 7.36
C ASP A 135 13.04 -3.21 5.84
N PRO A 136 13.70 -4.18 5.18
CA PRO A 136 13.94 -4.11 3.74
C PRO A 136 12.69 -3.89 2.89
N ARG A 137 11.53 -4.41 3.29
CA ARG A 137 10.24 -4.21 2.60
C ARG A 137 9.81 -2.75 2.59
N VAL A 138 9.97 -2.09 3.75
CA VAL A 138 9.62 -0.67 3.92
C VAL A 138 10.60 0.21 3.13
N LYS A 139 11.90 -0.08 3.22
CA LYS A 139 12.95 0.65 2.47
C LYS A 139 12.78 0.53 0.95
N LEU A 140 12.44 -0.67 0.46
CA LEU A 140 12.19 -0.88 -0.96
C LEU A 140 10.95 -0.12 -1.44
N ALA A 141 9.88 -0.10 -0.64
CA ALA A 141 8.69 0.70 -0.95
C ALA A 141 9.01 2.19 -1.02
N LEU A 142 9.73 2.71 -0.01
CA LEU A 142 10.15 4.11 -0.01
C LEU A 142 11.02 4.43 -1.23
N LYS A 143 11.98 3.57 -1.57
CA LYS A 143 12.84 3.74 -2.74
C LYS A 143 12.03 3.79 -4.04
N TRP A 144 11.04 2.92 -4.20
CA TRP A 144 10.13 2.95 -5.33
C TRP A 144 9.37 4.29 -5.42
N LEU A 145 8.87 4.79 -4.28
CA LEU A 145 8.14 6.06 -4.19
C LEU A 145 9.03 7.26 -4.50
N GLU A 146 10.27 7.27 -4.02
CA GLU A 146 11.26 8.32 -4.33
C GLU A 146 11.61 8.36 -5.83
N ASN A 147 11.72 7.20 -6.47
CA ASN A 147 12.01 7.10 -7.91
C ASN A 147 10.80 7.48 -8.79
N SER A 148 9.59 7.34 -8.25
CA SER A 148 8.34 7.57 -9.01
C SER A 148 7.58 8.83 -8.57
N TYR A 149 8.17 9.67 -7.72
CA TYR A 149 7.48 10.82 -7.14
C TYR A 149 6.93 11.78 -8.18
N SER A 150 5.64 12.08 -8.07
CA SER A 150 4.94 13.07 -8.89
C SER A 150 3.79 13.67 -8.08
N LEU A 151 3.45 14.94 -8.35
CA LEU A 151 2.21 15.57 -7.90
C LEU A 151 1.26 15.88 -9.06
N ASP A 152 1.65 15.55 -10.29
CA ASP A 152 0.81 15.73 -11.48
C ASP A 152 0.03 14.46 -11.82
N GLU A 153 0.46 13.33 -11.28
CA GLU A 153 -0.17 12.05 -11.50
C GLU A 153 -0.01 11.11 -10.29
N ASN A 154 -0.87 10.11 -10.22
CA ASN A 154 -0.68 8.90 -9.41
C ASN A 154 0.22 7.96 -10.22
N PRO A 155 1.51 7.81 -9.89
CA PRO A 155 2.45 7.04 -10.69
C PRO A 155 1.91 5.65 -11.07
N GLY A 156 1.89 5.34 -12.36
CA GLY A 156 1.32 4.13 -12.92
C GLY A 156 -0.18 4.19 -13.23
N MET A 157 -0.89 5.26 -12.82
CA MET A 157 -2.35 5.44 -13.02
C MET A 157 -2.70 6.74 -13.76
N GLY A 158 -1.72 7.60 -14.06
CA GLY A 158 -1.97 8.94 -14.55
C GLY A 158 -2.79 9.76 -13.55
N VAL A 159 -3.76 10.51 -14.02
CA VAL A 159 -4.61 11.34 -13.14
C VAL A 159 -5.68 10.56 -12.38
N GLN A 160 -5.81 9.26 -12.63
CA GLN A 160 -6.81 8.43 -11.97
C GLN A 160 -6.49 8.26 -10.48
N GLY A 161 -7.44 8.61 -9.63
CA GLY A 161 -7.30 8.51 -8.18
C GLY A 161 -6.26 9.46 -7.57
N LEU A 162 -6.00 10.61 -8.22
CA LEU A 162 -4.95 11.55 -7.81
C LEU A 162 -5.15 12.07 -6.38
N TYR A 163 -6.37 12.44 -6.00
CA TYR A 163 -6.64 12.90 -4.63
C TYR A 163 -6.50 11.80 -3.58
N TYR A 164 -6.87 10.57 -3.93
CA TYR A 164 -6.62 9.41 -3.07
C TYR A 164 -5.11 9.16 -2.92
N TYR A 165 -4.35 9.33 -4.01
CA TYR A 165 -2.89 9.24 -3.97
C TYR A 165 -2.28 10.28 -3.01
N TYR A 166 -2.72 11.54 -3.05
CA TYR A 166 -2.26 12.59 -2.12
C TYR A 166 -2.59 12.23 -0.66
N GLN A 167 -3.78 11.70 -0.41
CA GLN A 167 -4.19 11.24 0.92
C GLN A 167 -3.29 10.08 1.39
N ALA A 168 -3.08 9.07 0.56
CA ALA A 168 -2.25 7.92 0.91
C ALA A 168 -0.78 8.34 1.15
N MET A 169 -0.25 9.23 0.31
CA MET A 169 1.10 9.81 0.45
C MET A 169 1.25 10.52 1.79
N SER A 170 0.35 11.47 2.09
CA SER A 170 0.45 12.28 3.31
C SER A 170 0.35 11.42 4.58
N LYS A 171 -0.55 10.43 4.61
CA LYS A 171 -0.69 9.50 5.73
C LYS A 171 0.55 8.61 5.92
N ALA A 172 1.04 8.01 4.83
CA ALA A 172 2.17 7.10 4.89
C ALA A 172 3.46 7.81 5.32
N LEU A 173 3.78 8.95 4.72
CA LEU A 173 4.98 9.73 5.06
C LEU A 173 4.91 10.29 6.48
N SER A 174 3.72 10.72 6.94
CA SER A 174 3.52 11.16 8.33
C SER A 174 3.70 9.99 9.32
N ALA A 175 3.14 8.83 9.05
CA ALA A 175 3.30 7.64 9.90
C ALA A 175 4.77 7.20 9.98
N MET A 176 5.51 7.35 8.89
CA MET A 176 6.95 7.10 8.82
C MET A 176 7.78 8.18 9.56
N GLY A 177 7.23 9.38 9.78
CA GLY A 177 7.98 10.53 10.27
C GLY A 177 9.00 11.05 9.25
N ILE A 178 8.68 10.95 7.96
CA ILE A 178 9.51 11.45 6.86
C ILE A 178 9.02 12.85 6.51
N ASP A 179 9.91 13.84 6.64
CA ASP A 179 9.64 15.22 6.23
C ASP A 179 10.17 15.52 4.84
N THR A 180 11.27 14.88 4.46
CA THR A 180 11.94 15.12 3.18
C THR A 180 12.15 13.81 2.43
N LEU A 181 11.78 13.78 1.16
CA LEU A 181 12.11 12.70 0.22
C LEU A 181 13.40 13.05 -0.53
N THR A 182 14.20 12.04 -0.85
CA THR A 182 15.37 12.20 -1.72
C THR A 182 15.14 11.45 -3.02
N LEU A 183 14.83 12.20 -4.07
CA LEU A 183 14.49 11.64 -5.37
C LEU A 183 15.71 11.01 -6.05
N GLU A 184 15.48 10.20 -7.09
CA GLU A 184 16.55 9.50 -7.84
C GLU A 184 17.61 10.47 -8.40
N ASN A 185 17.22 11.66 -8.82
CA ASN A 185 18.11 12.70 -9.32
C ASN A 185 18.84 13.50 -8.22
N GLY A 186 18.70 13.09 -6.96
CA GLY A 186 19.28 13.77 -5.78
C GLY A 186 18.51 15.00 -5.29
N ARG A 187 17.40 15.40 -5.94
CA ARG A 187 16.56 16.50 -5.45
C ARG A 187 15.92 16.12 -4.12
N LYS A 188 16.03 17.00 -3.15
CA LYS A 188 15.32 16.88 -1.88
C LYS A 188 13.98 17.62 -1.96
N VAL A 189 12.94 16.97 -1.49
CA VAL A 189 11.56 17.44 -1.57
C VAL A 189 10.98 17.51 -0.17
N ASP A 190 10.60 18.70 0.30
CA ASP A 190 9.63 18.82 1.37
C ASP A 190 8.26 18.54 0.78
N TRP A 191 7.77 17.33 1.02
CA TRP A 191 6.55 16.86 0.39
C TRP A 191 5.29 17.60 0.90
N ARG A 192 5.33 18.14 2.14
CA ARG A 192 4.20 18.89 2.70
C ARG A 192 4.04 20.22 1.98
N ASP A 193 5.14 20.93 1.82
CA ASP A 193 5.15 22.24 1.14
C ASP A 193 4.79 22.06 -0.35
N GLU A 194 5.37 21.10 -1.03
CA GLU A 194 5.04 20.85 -2.44
C GLU A 194 3.57 20.44 -2.62
N LEU A 195 3.04 19.54 -1.76
CA LEU A 195 1.64 19.14 -1.81
C LEU A 195 0.68 20.29 -1.50
N ALA A 196 0.98 21.10 -0.48
CA ALA A 196 0.18 22.27 -0.13
C ALA A 196 0.12 23.26 -1.31
N ASN A 197 1.27 23.59 -1.89
CA ASN A 197 1.33 24.47 -3.06
C ASN A 197 0.60 23.89 -4.26
N LYS A 198 0.71 22.56 -4.51
CA LYS A 198 -0.05 21.89 -5.56
C LYS A 198 -1.54 22.01 -5.35
N LEU A 199 -2.04 21.73 -4.16
CA LEU A 199 -3.47 21.82 -3.84
C LEU A 199 -4.01 23.25 -3.99
N ILE A 200 -3.24 24.27 -3.58
CA ILE A 200 -3.62 25.68 -3.76
C ILE A 200 -3.68 26.02 -5.25
N SER A 201 -2.74 25.52 -6.06
CA SER A 201 -2.66 25.85 -7.50
C SER A 201 -3.79 25.26 -8.36
N ILE A 202 -4.50 24.25 -7.85
CA ILE A 202 -5.59 23.56 -8.57
C ILE A 202 -6.99 23.87 -8.03
N GLN A 203 -7.09 24.80 -7.07
CA GLN A 203 -8.37 25.36 -6.62
C GLN A 203 -8.87 26.40 -7.61
#